data_36b6aec072a29acc1908621704be11d4
#
_entry.id   36b6aec072a29acc1908621704be11d4
#
_cell.length_a   1.000
_cell.length_b   1.000
_cell.length_c   1.000
_cell.angle_alpha   90.00
_cell.angle_beta   90.00
_cell.angle_gamma   90.00
#
_symmetry.space_group_name_H-M   'P 1'
#
loop_
_entity.id
_entity.type
_entity.pdbx_description
1 polymer ?
#
loop_
_entity_poly.entity_id
_entity_poly.type
_entity_poly.pdbx_seq_one_letter_code
_entity_poly.pdbx_strand_id
1 'polypeptide(L)'
;MNTLVIVLIAAVVLVCAYAFYGRWVAKTWGINPNAQTPAVKYNDGKDYVPTNGWTVFSHQFSSIAGAGPVTGAIQAAAFGWLPVLLWVLIGGVFFGAITDFGALYASVKNDGKSMGMLIEKYIGKLGRKLFLLFCWLFCGIVIAAFADMVAGTFNAYTTVDGVTSLADAATTNGAAGMVSIMFMLFAVVFGLIQKKFNFSGWKEAVLGIVFIVLSFAVGMKFPLIFDKATWSYITFVYIFFAAVLPMWLLKQPRDYMTTFMFICMIAGAVVGLLVAHPTMNLPVFTGFNNEKLGTMFPILFVTVACGAVSGFHSLV
;
A
#
# COMPACT_ATOMS: atom_id res chain seq x y z
N MET A 1 -1.61 -11.84 26.87
CA MET A 1 -0.54 -12.53 26.11
C MET A 1 0.45 -11.46 25.64
N ASN A 2 1.76 -11.75 25.63
CA ASN A 2 2.75 -10.78 25.17
C ASN A 2 2.64 -10.62 23.65
N THR A 3 2.50 -9.38 23.17
CA THR A 3 2.35 -9.05 21.73
C THR A 3 3.55 -9.52 20.92
N LEU A 4 4.75 -9.48 21.50
CA LEU A 4 5.97 -9.98 20.85
C LEU A 4 5.87 -11.47 20.47
N VAL A 5 5.30 -12.29 21.36
CA VAL A 5 5.13 -13.73 21.08
C VAL A 5 4.19 -13.95 19.91
N ILE A 6 3.10 -13.18 19.81
CA ILE A 6 2.16 -13.25 18.69
C ILE A 6 2.87 -12.92 17.37
N VAL A 7 3.63 -11.84 17.36
CA VAL A 7 4.36 -11.39 16.16
C VAL A 7 5.45 -12.40 15.76
N LEU A 8 6.17 -12.98 16.72
CA LEU A 8 7.16 -14.02 16.44
C LEU A 8 6.52 -15.29 15.85
N ILE A 9 5.40 -15.75 16.40
CA ILE A 9 4.65 -16.90 15.85
C ILE A 9 4.20 -16.57 14.41
N ALA A 10 3.65 -15.39 14.19
CA ALA A 10 3.24 -14.95 12.85
C ALA A 10 4.43 -14.91 11.86
N ALA A 11 5.57 -14.38 12.29
CA ALA A 11 6.77 -14.34 11.47
C ALA A 11 7.27 -15.74 11.11
N VAL A 12 7.30 -16.67 12.08
CA VAL A 12 7.68 -18.07 11.82
C VAL A 12 6.72 -18.72 10.82
N VAL A 13 5.42 -18.54 10.98
CA VAL A 13 4.41 -19.08 10.04
C VAL A 13 4.64 -18.54 8.62
N LEU A 14 4.89 -17.23 8.47
CA LEU A 14 5.13 -16.62 7.16
C LEU A 14 6.45 -17.11 6.53
N VAL A 15 7.52 -17.25 7.32
CA VAL A 15 8.79 -17.81 6.83
C VAL A 15 8.61 -19.26 6.40
N CYS A 16 7.90 -20.07 7.17
CA CYS A 16 7.57 -21.45 6.80
C CYS A 16 6.72 -21.51 5.53
N ALA A 17 5.72 -20.65 5.41
CA ALA A 17 4.90 -20.56 4.20
C ALA A 17 5.75 -20.23 2.97
N TYR A 18 6.64 -19.25 3.07
CA TYR A 18 7.57 -18.90 2.00
C TYR A 18 8.51 -20.07 1.65
N ALA A 19 9.14 -20.69 2.66
CA ALA A 19 10.14 -21.73 2.46
C ALA A 19 9.57 -23.04 1.91
N PHE A 20 8.39 -23.45 2.36
CA PHE A 20 7.77 -24.73 1.96
C PHE A 20 6.71 -24.54 0.90
N TYR A 21 5.67 -23.75 1.19
CA TYR A 21 4.53 -23.57 0.29
C TYR A 21 4.90 -22.79 -0.97
N GLY A 22 5.64 -21.69 -0.84
CA GLY A 22 6.10 -20.90 -1.99
C GLY A 22 6.99 -21.70 -2.93
N ARG A 23 7.92 -22.50 -2.40
CA ARG A 23 8.76 -23.39 -3.21
C ARG A 23 7.97 -24.50 -3.89
N TRP A 24 7.00 -25.07 -3.19
CA TRP A 24 6.10 -26.08 -3.77
C TRP A 24 5.31 -25.52 -4.93
N VAL A 25 4.71 -24.32 -4.79
CA VAL A 25 3.99 -23.64 -5.84
C VAL A 25 4.89 -23.34 -7.05
N ALA A 26 6.08 -22.78 -6.81
CA ALA A 26 7.04 -22.47 -7.86
C ALA A 26 7.43 -23.72 -8.67
N LYS A 27 7.65 -24.85 -7.98
CA LYS A 27 7.94 -26.15 -8.62
C LYS A 27 6.75 -26.68 -9.41
N THR A 28 5.55 -26.61 -8.82
CA THR A 28 4.31 -27.11 -9.45
C THR A 28 3.95 -26.32 -10.72
N TRP A 29 4.20 -25.01 -10.74
CA TRP A 29 3.95 -24.17 -11.90
C TRP A 29 5.08 -24.23 -12.94
N GLY A 30 6.19 -24.91 -12.65
CA GLY A 30 7.30 -25.10 -13.57
C GLY A 30 8.09 -23.83 -13.84
N ILE A 31 8.34 -23.03 -12.80
CA ILE A 31 9.10 -21.78 -12.93
C ILE A 31 10.58 -22.14 -13.22
N ASN A 32 11.10 -21.58 -14.31
CA ASN A 32 12.51 -21.69 -14.66
C ASN A 32 13.27 -20.43 -14.19
N PRO A 33 14.14 -20.52 -13.15
CA PRO A 33 14.88 -19.39 -12.65
C PRO A 33 15.91 -18.82 -13.63
N ASN A 34 16.29 -19.60 -14.64
CA ASN A 34 17.27 -19.19 -15.66
C ASN A 34 16.61 -18.58 -16.91
N ALA A 35 15.27 -18.50 -16.95
CA ALA A 35 14.56 -17.88 -18.06
C ALA A 35 14.80 -16.36 -18.08
N GLN A 36 15.11 -15.82 -19.26
CA GLN A 36 15.20 -14.37 -19.42
C GLN A 36 13.83 -13.74 -19.29
N THR A 37 13.76 -12.67 -18.50
CA THR A 37 12.52 -11.89 -18.35
C THR A 37 12.21 -11.09 -19.62
N PRO A 38 10.94 -10.76 -19.89
CA PRO A 38 10.57 -9.94 -21.06
C PRO A 38 11.32 -8.61 -21.14
N ALA A 39 11.59 -7.96 -20.01
CA ALA A 39 12.33 -6.72 -19.95
C ALA A 39 13.77 -6.85 -20.49
N VAL A 40 14.41 -8.02 -20.31
CA VAL A 40 15.74 -8.30 -20.84
C VAL A 40 15.67 -8.74 -22.29
N LYS A 41 14.69 -9.61 -22.61
CA LYS A 41 14.54 -10.21 -23.95
C LYS A 41 14.11 -9.20 -25.02
N TYR A 42 13.24 -8.28 -24.67
CA TYR A 42 12.61 -7.32 -25.60
C TYR A 42 13.03 -5.87 -25.30
N ASN A 43 14.16 -5.64 -24.66
CA ASN A 43 14.62 -4.31 -24.26
C ASN A 43 14.58 -3.32 -25.42
N ASP A 44 13.66 -2.36 -25.35
CA ASP A 44 13.48 -1.28 -26.34
C ASP A 44 13.75 0.12 -25.74
N GLY A 45 14.08 0.16 -24.44
CA GLY A 45 14.34 1.39 -23.71
C GLY A 45 13.10 2.26 -23.43
N LYS A 46 11.90 1.76 -23.74
CA LYS A 46 10.61 2.48 -23.51
C LYS A 46 9.62 1.64 -22.71
N ASP A 47 9.15 0.53 -23.29
CA ASP A 47 8.15 -0.34 -22.70
C ASP A 47 8.80 -1.51 -21.95
N TYR A 48 9.95 -1.98 -22.44
CA TYR A 48 10.73 -3.05 -21.83
C TYR A 48 12.10 -2.51 -21.40
N VAL A 49 12.19 -2.15 -20.13
CA VAL A 49 13.42 -1.58 -19.55
C VAL A 49 13.88 -2.45 -18.38
N PRO A 50 15.07 -3.09 -18.48
CA PRO A 50 15.66 -3.76 -17.33
C PRO A 50 15.91 -2.75 -16.20
N THR A 51 15.27 -2.96 -15.06
CA THR A 51 15.32 -2.04 -13.93
C THR A 51 16.04 -2.70 -12.75
N ASN A 52 16.71 -1.90 -11.92
CA ASN A 52 17.37 -2.38 -10.70
C ASN A 52 16.35 -3.06 -9.78
N GLY A 53 16.71 -4.22 -9.23
CA GLY A 53 15.85 -5.01 -8.36
C GLY A 53 15.34 -4.24 -7.13
N TRP A 54 16.14 -3.33 -6.55
CA TRP A 54 15.70 -2.48 -5.45
C TRP A 54 14.59 -1.50 -5.86
N THR A 55 14.68 -0.91 -7.03
CA THR A 55 13.65 0.01 -7.55
C THR A 55 12.34 -0.73 -7.84
N VAL A 56 12.43 -1.93 -8.42
CA VAL A 56 11.25 -2.80 -8.63
C VAL A 56 10.62 -3.19 -7.30
N PHE A 57 11.43 -3.63 -6.33
CA PHE A 57 10.95 -3.95 -4.98
C PHE A 57 10.29 -2.75 -4.31
N SER A 58 10.90 -1.58 -4.35
CA SER A 58 10.35 -0.36 -3.73
C SER A 58 9.00 0.02 -4.33
N HIS A 59 8.87 -0.08 -5.65
CA HIS A 59 7.61 0.20 -6.34
C HIS A 59 6.50 -0.80 -5.95
N GLN A 60 6.80 -2.08 -5.99
CA GLN A 60 5.86 -3.15 -5.60
C GLN A 60 5.48 -3.02 -4.12
N PHE A 61 6.46 -2.90 -3.23
CA PHE A 61 6.24 -2.79 -1.79
C PHE A 61 5.40 -1.57 -1.42
N SER A 62 5.72 -0.39 -1.98
CA SER A 62 4.95 0.84 -1.72
C SER A 62 3.53 0.78 -2.29
N SER A 63 3.34 0.11 -3.43
CA SER A 63 2.01 -0.05 -4.03
C SER A 63 1.13 -1.01 -3.23
N ILE A 64 1.71 -2.05 -2.64
CA ILE A 64 1.02 -3.04 -1.81
C ILE A 64 0.75 -2.49 -0.40
N ALA A 65 1.78 -1.91 0.24
CA ALA A 65 1.73 -1.40 1.61
C ALA A 65 1.03 -0.04 1.73
N GLY A 66 -0.08 0.15 1.04
CA GLY A 66 -0.89 1.38 1.10
C GLY A 66 -1.73 1.50 2.38
N ALA A 67 -2.72 2.38 2.36
CA ALA A 67 -3.61 2.63 3.51
C ALA A 67 -4.45 1.40 3.90
N GLY A 68 -4.84 0.57 2.92
CA GLY A 68 -5.67 -0.63 3.14
C GLY A 68 -5.12 -1.61 4.17
N PRO A 69 -3.84 -2.04 4.10
CA PRO A 69 -3.23 -2.92 5.10
C PRO A 69 -3.30 -2.41 6.53
N VAL A 70 -3.18 -1.09 6.72
CA VAL A 70 -3.19 -0.46 8.03
C VAL A 70 -4.62 -0.28 8.54
N THR A 71 -5.46 0.41 7.77
CA THR A 71 -6.83 0.76 8.18
C THR A 71 -7.75 -0.46 8.25
N GLY A 72 -7.58 -1.42 7.35
CA GLY A 72 -8.37 -2.65 7.33
C GLY A 72 -8.17 -3.50 8.58
N ALA A 73 -6.93 -3.71 9.00
CA ALA A 73 -6.60 -4.44 10.21
C ALA A 73 -7.12 -3.74 11.48
N ILE A 74 -7.03 -2.39 11.53
CA ILE A 74 -7.55 -1.59 12.66
C ILE A 74 -9.07 -1.73 12.76
N GLN A 75 -9.80 -1.62 11.65
CA GLN A 75 -11.26 -1.79 11.64
C GLN A 75 -11.67 -3.21 12.03
N ALA A 76 -11.00 -4.20 11.47
CA ALA A 76 -11.27 -5.60 11.75
C ALA A 76 -10.97 -6.00 13.21
N ALA A 77 -10.09 -5.28 13.90
CA ALA A 77 -9.78 -5.50 15.33
C ALA A 77 -11.01 -5.32 16.26
N ALA A 78 -12.09 -4.69 15.77
CA ALA A 78 -13.36 -4.65 16.47
C ALA A 78 -13.98 -6.03 16.72
N PHE A 79 -13.59 -7.06 15.96
CA PHE A 79 -13.99 -8.46 16.18
C PHE A 79 -13.00 -9.25 17.06
N GLY A 80 -11.97 -8.60 17.58
CA GLY A 80 -10.88 -9.19 18.34
C GLY A 80 -9.62 -9.43 17.49
N TRP A 81 -8.47 -9.58 18.16
CA TRP A 81 -7.20 -9.70 17.45
C TRP A 81 -6.99 -11.09 16.79
N LEU A 82 -7.56 -12.15 17.35
CA LEU A 82 -7.34 -13.51 16.83
C LEU A 82 -7.96 -13.76 15.46
N PRO A 83 -9.23 -13.40 15.19
CA PRO A 83 -9.82 -13.53 13.86
C PRO A 83 -9.05 -12.73 12.80
N VAL A 84 -8.59 -11.52 13.14
CA VAL A 84 -7.78 -10.69 12.24
C VAL A 84 -6.46 -11.37 11.91
N LEU A 85 -5.74 -11.84 12.93
CA LEU A 85 -4.46 -12.53 12.77
C LEU A 85 -4.60 -13.77 11.89
N LEU A 86 -5.61 -14.61 12.17
CA LEU A 86 -5.87 -15.81 11.38
C LEU A 86 -6.14 -15.48 9.92
N TRP A 87 -6.97 -14.46 9.67
CA TRP A 87 -7.28 -14.06 8.29
C TRP A 87 -6.06 -13.44 7.57
N VAL A 88 -5.26 -12.61 8.26
CA VAL A 88 -4.01 -12.07 7.68
C VAL A 88 -3.02 -13.18 7.33
N LEU A 89 -2.86 -14.19 8.17
CA LEU A 89 -1.93 -15.29 7.92
C LEU A 89 -2.47 -16.26 6.86
N ILE A 90 -3.69 -16.77 7.05
CA ILE A 90 -4.26 -17.77 6.14
C ILE A 90 -4.64 -17.11 4.81
N GLY A 91 -5.39 -16.01 4.86
CA GLY A 91 -5.80 -15.27 3.67
C GLY A 91 -4.61 -14.71 2.89
N GLY A 92 -3.65 -14.12 3.59
CA GLY A 92 -2.43 -13.57 2.98
C GLY A 92 -1.59 -14.64 2.27
N VAL A 93 -1.42 -15.82 2.88
CA VAL A 93 -0.63 -16.91 2.29
C VAL A 93 -1.37 -17.62 1.17
N PHE A 94 -2.59 -18.10 1.42
CA PHE A 94 -3.29 -19.00 0.49
C PHE A 94 -4.08 -18.28 -0.60
N PHE A 95 -4.45 -17.02 -0.39
CA PHE A 95 -5.15 -16.23 -1.39
C PHE A 95 -4.26 -15.09 -1.92
N GLY A 96 -3.77 -14.21 -1.06
CA GLY A 96 -3.00 -13.02 -1.45
C GLY A 96 -1.72 -13.38 -2.21
N ALA A 97 -0.81 -14.06 -1.55
CA ALA A 97 0.51 -14.40 -2.13
C ALA A 97 0.39 -15.26 -3.40
N ILE A 98 -0.59 -16.18 -3.46
CA ILE A 98 -0.82 -17.01 -4.65
C ILE A 98 -1.36 -16.17 -5.81
N THR A 99 -2.29 -15.25 -5.54
CA THR A 99 -2.85 -14.38 -6.58
C THR A 99 -1.77 -13.46 -7.16
N ASP A 100 -0.97 -12.83 -6.28
CA ASP A 100 0.09 -11.91 -6.70
C ASP A 100 1.19 -12.63 -7.47
N PHE A 101 1.65 -13.77 -6.96
CA PHE A 101 2.63 -14.60 -7.62
C PHE A 101 2.13 -15.16 -8.97
N GLY A 102 0.85 -15.57 -9.01
CA GLY A 102 0.20 -16.05 -10.21
C GLY A 102 0.07 -14.99 -11.29
N ALA A 103 -0.32 -13.78 -10.93
CA ALA A 103 -0.43 -12.65 -11.84
C ALA A 103 0.94 -12.28 -12.44
N LEU A 104 1.97 -12.16 -11.57
CA LEU A 104 3.34 -11.89 -12.00
C LEU A 104 3.87 -12.97 -12.94
N TYR A 105 3.72 -14.25 -12.56
CA TYR A 105 4.17 -15.37 -13.39
C TYR A 105 3.42 -15.43 -14.73
N ALA A 106 2.11 -15.24 -14.73
CA ALA A 106 1.30 -15.21 -15.94
C ALA A 106 1.73 -14.07 -16.89
N SER A 107 2.01 -12.90 -16.35
CA SER A 107 2.53 -11.76 -17.11
C SER A 107 3.90 -12.06 -17.71
N VAL A 108 4.85 -12.51 -16.92
CA VAL A 108 6.22 -12.84 -17.39
C VAL A 108 6.19 -13.93 -18.45
N LYS A 109 5.38 -14.99 -18.27
CA LYS A 109 5.23 -16.09 -19.23
C LYS A 109 4.56 -15.67 -20.54
N ASN A 110 3.84 -14.57 -20.55
CA ASN A 110 3.15 -14.02 -21.72
C ASN A 110 3.77 -12.68 -22.17
N ASP A 111 5.07 -12.59 -22.18
CA ASP A 111 5.85 -11.45 -22.70
C ASP A 111 5.55 -10.11 -21.99
N GLY A 112 5.29 -10.13 -20.68
CA GLY A 112 5.01 -8.93 -19.90
C GLY A 112 3.66 -8.28 -20.15
N LYS A 113 2.68 -9.06 -20.65
CA LYS A 113 1.34 -8.53 -20.92
C LYS A 113 0.55 -8.24 -19.66
N SER A 114 -0.21 -7.15 -19.69
CA SER A 114 -1.12 -6.77 -18.62
C SER A 114 -2.27 -7.78 -18.46
N MET A 115 -2.90 -7.80 -17.30
CA MET A 115 -4.01 -8.70 -16.99
C MET A 115 -5.16 -8.59 -18.03
N GLY A 116 -5.49 -7.37 -18.48
CA GLY A 116 -6.51 -7.18 -19.53
C GLY A 116 -6.15 -7.85 -20.86
N MET A 117 -4.87 -7.85 -21.23
CA MET A 117 -4.40 -8.53 -22.45
C MET A 117 -4.37 -10.05 -22.28
N LEU A 118 -4.10 -10.55 -21.07
CA LEU A 118 -4.17 -11.98 -20.77
C LEU A 118 -5.62 -12.48 -20.84
N ILE A 119 -6.56 -11.72 -20.31
CA ILE A 119 -7.99 -12.03 -20.41
C ILE A 119 -8.44 -12.06 -21.87
N GLU A 120 -7.98 -11.13 -22.69
CA GLU A 120 -8.27 -11.18 -24.15
C GLU A 120 -7.74 -12.45 -24.79
N LYS A 121 -6.50 -12.86 -24.44
CA LYS A 121 -5.86 -14.05 -24.99
C LYS A 121 -6.59 -15.35 -24.65
N TYR A 122 -7.05 -15.47 -23.38
CA TYR A 122 -7.60 -16.74 -22.88
C TYR A 122 -9.13 -16.81 -22.87
N ILE A 123 -9.82 -15.66 -22.76
CA ILE A 123 -11.29 -15.56 -22.64
C ILE A 123 -11.90 -14.88 -23.86
N GLY A 124 -11.14 -13.97 -24.51
CA GLY A 124 -11.58 -13.26 -25.70
C GLY A 124 -11.87 -11.76 -25.47
N LYS A 125 -12.18 -11.08 -26.59
CA LYS A 125 -12.35 -9.61 -26.62
C LYS A 125 -13.48 -9.10 -25.72
N LEU A 126 -14.58 -9.84 -25.60
CA LEU A 126 -15.69 -9.46 -24.72
C LEU A 126 -15.26 -9.50 -23.25
N GLY A 127 -14.55 -10.56 -22.85
CA GLY A 127 -13.98 -10.69 -21.50
C GLY A 127 -13.08 -9.51 -21.15
N ARG A 128 -12.18 -9.10 -22.06
CA ARG A 128 -11.34 -7.91 -21.86
C ARG A 128 -12.16 -6.64 -21.67
N LYS A 129 -13.18 -6.40 -22.50
CA LYS A 129 -14.02 -5.19 -22.37
C LYS A 129 -14.75 -5.14 -21.04
N LEU A 130 -15.35 -6.25 -20.62
CA LEU A 130 -16.04 -6.35 -19.34
C LEU A 130 -15.08 -6.17 -18.16
N PHE A 131 -13.89 -6.76 -18.22
CA PHE A 131 -12.86 -6.59 -17.20
C PHE A 131 -12.38 -5.14 -17.09
N LEU A 132 -12.13 -4.47 -18.22
CA LEU A 132 -11.72 -3.06 -18.22
C LEU A 132 -12.82 -2.14 -17.68
N LEU A 133 -14.09 -2.41 -18.02
CA LEU A 133 -15.22 -1.68 -17.46
C LEU A 133 -15.32 -1.89 -15.94
N PHE A 134 -15.19 -3.12 -15.49
CA PHE A 134 -15.15 -3.44 -14.06
C PHE A 134 -14.02 -2.69 -13.35
N CYS A 135 -12.79 -2.77 -13.86
CA CYS A 135 -11.65 -2.06 -13.31
C CYS A 135 -11.87 -0.54 -13.25
N TRP A 136 -12.45 0.05 -14.27
CA TRP A 136 -12.73 1.47 -14.32
C TRP A 136 -13.73 1.90 -13.24
N LEU A 137 -14.84 1.19 -13.11
CA LEU A 137 -15.86 1.46 -12.08
C LEU A 137 -15.30 1.23 -10.68
N PHE A 138 -14.57 0.12 -10.49
CA PHE A 138 -13.95 -0.21 -9.21
C PHE A 138 -12.92 0.83 -8.78
N CYS A 139 -12.03 1.26 -9.68
CA CYS A 139 -11.07 2.32 -9.40
C CYS A 139 -11.77 3.64 -9.00
N GLY A 140 -12.89 3.99 -9.65
CA GLY A 140 -13.66 5.17 -9.28
C GLY A 140 -14.17 5.11 -7.83
N ILE A 141 -14.73 3.97 -7.43
CA ILE A 141 -15.21 3.76 -6.04
C ILE A 141 -14.05 3.83 -5.04
N VAL A 142 -12.93 3.17 -5.35
CA VAL A 142 -11.74 3.13 -4.48
C VAL A 142 -11.13 4.52 -4.33
N ILE A 143 -10.99 5.28 -5.42
CA ILE A 143 -10.48 6.65 -5.38
C ILE A 143 -11.38 7.53 -4.51
N ALA A 144 -12.70 7.45 -4.67
CA ALA A 144 -13.64 8.22 -3.87
C ALA A 144 -13.53 7.88 -2.37
N ALA A 145 -13.50 6.59 -2.03
CA ALA A 145 -13.37 6.13 -0.65
C ALA A 145 -12.06 6.58 0.00
N PHE A 146 -10.93 6.43 -0.69
CA PHE A 146 -9.64 6.88 -0.16
C PHE A 146 -9.51 8.41 -0.11
N ALA A 147 -10.05 9.14 -1.07
CA ALA A 147 -10.07 10.61 -1.03
C ALA A 147 -10.86 11.12 0.18
N ASP A 148 -12.01 10.52 0.48
CA ASP A 148 -12.81 10.85 1.67
C ASP A 148 -12.07 10.51 2.98
N MET A 149 -11.41 9.35 3.04
CA MET A 149 -10.60 8.94 4.18
C MET A 149 -9.42 9.89 4.44
N VAL A 150 -8.68 10.28 3.38
CA VAL A 150 -7.56 11.22 3.47
C VAL A 150 -8.04 12.59 3.95
N ALA A 151 -9.12 13.12 3.35
CA ALA A 151 -9.72 14.38 3.78
C ALA A 151 -10.20 14.34 5.23
N GLY A 152 -10.77 13.21 5.67
CA GLY A 152 -11.15 12.97 7.05
C GLY A 152 -9.96 12.94 8.02
N THR A 153 -8.84 12.33 7.61
CA THR A 153 -7.62 12.24 8.43
C THR A 153 -6.97 13.61 8.66
N PHE A 154 -7.02 14.50 7.65
CA PHE A 154 -6.43 15.83 7.74
C PHE A 154 -7.38 16.88 8.30
N ASN A 155 -8.67 16.54 8.48
CA ASN A 155 -9.68 17.45 8.98
C ASN A 155 -9.35 17.96 10.38
N ALA A 156 -9.31 19.28 10.53
CA ALA A 156 -9.01 19.94 11.78
C ALA A 156 -10.24 20.22 12.66
N TYR A 157 -11.44 19.96 12.16
CA TYR A 157 -12.69 20.28 12.86
C TYR A 157 -13.47 19.03 13.23
N THR A 158 -14.18 19.09 14.33
CA THR A 158 -15.14 18.09 14.76
C THR A 158 -16.51 18.72 14.98
N THR A 159 -17.57 17.98 14.69
CA THR A 159 -18.93 18.42 14.94
C THR A 159 -19.55 17.53 16.00
N VAL A 160 -19.87 18.12 17.16
CA VAL A 160 -20.55 17.46 18.28
C VAL A 160 -21.84 18.23 18.55
N ASP A 161 -22.95 17.53 18.59
CA ASP A 161 -24.32 18.11 18.84
C ASP A 161 -24.64 19.29 17.91
N GLY A 162 -24.20 19.23 16.65
CA GLY A 162 -24.44 20.28 15.65
C GLY A 162 -23.52 21.51 15.76
N VAL A 163 -22.63 21.57 16.73
CA VAL A 163 -21.64 22.64 16.88
C VAL A 163 -20.31 22.19 16.30
N THR A 164 -19.80 22.93 15.31
CA THR A 164 -18.49 22.66 14.70
C THR A 164 -17.42 23.42 15.47
N SER A 165 -16.45 22.73 16.05
CA SER A 165 -15.31 23.26 16.79
C SER A 165 -14.01 22.65 16.30
N LEU A 166 -12.88 23.26 16.69
CA LEU A 166 -11.57 22.66 16.45
C LEU A 166 -11.48 21.34 17.22
N ALA A 167 -11.02 20.30 16.52
CA ALA A 167 -10.73 19.01 17.14
C ALA A 167 -9.52 19.12 18.07
N ASP A 168 -9.45 18.32 19.14
CA ASP A 168 -8.29 18.25 20.03
C ASP A 168 -7.00 17.91 19.27
N ALA A 169 -7.13 17.13 18.18
CA ALA A 169 -6.03 16.75 17.29
C ALA A 169 -5.83 17.70 16.10
N ALA A 170 -6.45 18.89 16.06
CA ALA A 170 -6.45 19.77 14.89
C ALA A 170 -5.04 20.12 14.38
N THR A 171 -4.11 20.42 15.30
CA THR A 171 -2.70 20.69 14.95
C THR A 171 -2.00 19.46 14.40
N THR A 172 -2.24 18.29 14.95
CA THR A 172 -1.65 17.03 14.50
C THR A 172 -2.20 16.64 13.11
N ASN A 173 -3.51 16.77 12.90
CA ASN A 173 -4.17 16.50 11.63
C ASN A 173 -3.69 17.49 10.55
N GLY A 174 -3.60 18.78 10.89
CA GLY A 174 -3.08 19.79 9.98
C GLY A 174 -1.59 19.62 9.67
N ALA A 175 -0.79 19.17 10.64
CA ALA A 175 0.60 18.82 10.43
C ALA A 175 0.76 17.64 9.47
N ALA A 176 -0.05 16.59 9.64
CA ALA A 176 -0.06 15.43 8.73
C ALA A 176 -0.43 15.84 7.29
N GLY A 177 -1.40 16.74 7.13
CA GLY A 177 -1.76 17.31 5.82
C GLY A 177 -0.60 18.09 5.20
N MET A 178 0.07 18.97 5.96
CA MET A 178 1.22 19.72 5.47
C MET A 178 2.42 18.82 5.15
N VAL A 179 2.73 17.82 5.99
CA VAL A 179 3.75 16.80 5.69
C VAL A 179 3.45 16.14 4.35
N SER A 180 2.20 15.76 4.09
CA SER A 180 1.80 15.10 2.85
C SER A 180 1.99 16.00 1.63
N ILE A 181 1.64 17.28 1.72
CA ILE A 181 1.88 18.26 0.64
C ILE A 181 3.37 18.44 0.38
N MET A 182 4.17 18.64 1.43
CA MET A 182 5.63 18.79 1.31
C MET A 182 6.27 17.54 0.71
N PHE A 183 5.81 16.35 1.13
CA PHE A 183 6.28 15.08 0.61
C PHE A 183 6.05 14.95 -0.90
N MET A 184 4.89 15.38 -1.39
CA MET A 184 4.58 15.38 -2.82
C MET A 184 5.45 16.38 -3.61
N LEU A 185 5.63 17.60 -3.09
CA LEU A 185 6.49 18.61 -3.71
C LEU A 185 7.95 18.13 -3.77
N PHE A 186 8.46 17.59 -2.67
CA PHE A 186 9.83 17.05 -2.63
C PHE A 186 9.99 15.81 -3.49
N ALA A 187 8.97 14.98 -3.69
CA ALA A 187 9.02 13.88 -4.63
C ALA A 187 9.22 14.36 -6.08
N VAL A 188 8.53 15.43 -6.48
CA VAL A 188 8.73 16.04 -7.81
C VAL A 188 10.16 16.60 -7.95
N VAL A 189 10.64 17.32 -6.94
CA VAL A 189 12.01 17.87 -6.93
C VAL A 189 13.04 16.74 -6.99
N PHE A 190 12.82 15.66 -6.22
CA PHE A 190 13.65 14.45 -6.23
C PHE A 190 13.71 13.82 -7.63
N GLY A 191 12.56 13.64 -8.28
CA GLY A 191 12.49 13.10 -9.64
C GLY A 191 13.25 13.95 -10.68
N LEU A 192 13.16 15.27 -10.57
CA LEU A 192 13.91 16.20 -11.43
C LEU A 192 15.42 16.11 -11.18
N ILE A 193 15.84 16.05 -9.93
CA ILE A 193 17.26 15.90 -9.55
C ILE A 193 17.80 14.56 -10.04
N GLN A 194 17.05 13.47 -9.84
CA GLN A 194 17.43 12.13 -10.28
C GLN A 194 17.63 12.08 -11.79
N LYS A 195 16.71 12.67 -12.55
CA LYS A 195 16.80 12.73 -14.02
C LYS A 195 18.00 13.58 -14.50
N LYS A 196 18.30 14.68 -13.80
CA LYS A 196 19.39 15.59 -14.21
C LYS A 196 20.76 15.06 -13.86
N PHE A 197 20.93 14.42 -12.70
CA PHE A 197 22.24 14.04 -12.15
C PHE A 197 22.49 12.54 -12.16
N ASN A 198 21.52 11.71 -12.58
CA ASN A 198 21.60 10.24 -12.61
C ASN A 198 22.12 9.65 -11.29
N PHE A 199 21.66 10.18 -10.15
CA PHE A 199 22.04 9.65 -8.84
C PHE A 199 21.56 8.21 -8.70
N SER A 200 22.42 7.34 -8.18
CA SER A 200 22.08 5.96 -7.91
C SER A 200 22.74 5.49 -6.61
N GLY A 201 22.16 4.45 -6.01
CA GLY A 201 22.69 3.82 -4.81
C GLY A 201 22.55 4.69 -3.56
N TRP A 202 23.62 4.80 -2.77
CA TRP A 202 23.57 5.48 -1.47
C TRP A 202 23.27 6.99 -1.55
N LYS A 203 23.68 7.67 -2.63
CA LYS A 203 23.43 9.11 -2.82
C LYS A 203 21.93 9.39 -3.00
N GLU A 204 21.26 8.52 -3.74
CA GLU A 204 19.82 8.55 -3.93
C GLU A 204 19.08 8.33 -2.60
N ALA A 205 19.53 7.34 -1.81
CA ALA A 205 18.95 7.04 -0.50
C ALA A 205 19.09 8.23 0.48
N VAL A 206 20.28 8.83 0.57
CA VAL A 206 20.52 9.98 1.43
C VAL A 206 19.62 11.16 1.03
N LEU A 207 19.52 11.47 -0.26
CA LEU A 207 18.68 12.56 -0.75
C LEU A 207 17.20 12.30 -0.40
N GLY A 208 16.71 11.07 -0.57
CA GLY A 208 15.35 10.68 -0.18
C GLY A 208 15.10 10.87 1.31
N ILE A 209 16.01 10.42 2.16
CA ILE A 209 15.91 10.58 3.61
C ILE A 209 15.90 12.07 4.01
N VAL A 210 16.76 12.89 3.41
CA VAL A 210 16.80 14.33 3.65
C VAL A 210 15.45 14.98 3.33
N PHE A 211 14.85 14.65 2.19
CA PHE A 211 13.54 15.19 1.82
C PHE A 211 12.41 14.71 2.73
N ILE A 212 12.48 13.46 3.21
CA ILE A 212 11.54 12.97 4.22
C ILE A 212 11.64 13.79 5.50
N VAL A 213 12.87 13.96 6.04
CA VAL A 213 13.09 14.73 7.26
C VAL A 213 12.64 16.17 7.10
N LEU A 214 12.92 16.80 5.96
CA LEU A 214 12.46 18.17 5.67
C LEU A 214 10.93 18.24 5.60
N SER A 215 10.26 17.26 5.00
CA SER A 215 8.80 17.21 4.96
C SER A 215 8.19 17.21 6.36
N PHE A 216 8.74 16.38 7.25
CA PHE A 216 8.31 16.33 8.65
C PHE A 216 8.62 17.63 9.40
N ALA A 217 9.82 18.17 9.24
CA ALA A 217 10.24 19.40 9.92
C ALA A 217 9.33 20.59 9.54
N VAL A 218 9.03 20.73 8.25
CA VAL A 218 8.14 21.81 7.77
C VAL A 218 6.70 21.57 8.20
N GLY A 219 6.20 20.35 8.07
CA GLY A 219 4.81 20.01 8.39
C GLY A 219 4.50 20.16 9.88
N MET A 220 5.41 19.76 10.76
CA MET A 220 5.23 19.93 12.19
C MET A 220 5.31 21.40 12.63
N LYS A 221 6.07 22.23 11.92
CA LYS A 221 6.22 23.65 12.24
C LYS A 221 5.07 24.52 11.71
N PHE A 222 4.47 24.12 10.58
CA PHE A 222 3.45 24.90 9.87
C PHE A 222 2.22 24.03 9.57
N PRO A 223 1.43 23.63 10.58
CA PRO A 223 0.22 22.83 10.36
C PRO A 223 -0.83 23.62 9.58
N LEU A 224 -1.50 22.97 8.63
CA LEU A 224 -2.60 23.56 7.85
C LEU A 224 -3.94 23.19 8.50
N ILE A 225 -4.62 24.19 9.04
CA ILE A 225 -5.88 24.03 9.75
C ILE A 225 -7.04 24.26 8.75
N PHE A 226 -7.45 23.21 8.06
CA PHE A 226 -8.57 23.26 7.10
C PHE A 226 -9.65 22.26 7.49
N ASP A 227 -10.86 22.50 6.98
CA ASP A 227 -11.99 21.59 7.10
C ASP A 227 -11.93 20.44 6.08
N LYS A 228 -12.77 19.42 6.30
CA LYS A 228 -12.84 18.24 5.43
C LYS A 228 -13.14 18.57 3.97
N ALA A 229 -14.03 19.56 3.73
CA ALA A 229 -14.39 19.95 2.37
C ALA A 229 -13.21 20.55 1.62
N THR A 230 -12.46 21.47 2.24
CA THR A 230 -11.25 22.05 1.68
C THR A 230 -10.20 20.99 1.37
N TRP A 231 -9.96 20.04 2.29
CA TRP A 231 -9.06 18.91 2.05
C TRP A 231 -9.52 18.00 0.91
N SER A 232 -10.83 17.80 0.74
CA SER A 232 -11.37 17.05 -0.38
C SER A 232 -11.03 17.73 -1.71
N TYR A 233 -11.22 19.05 -1.84
CA TYR A 233 -10.84 19.80 -3.03
C TYR A 233 -9.34 19.71 -3.32
N ILE A 234 -8.50 19.91 -2.31
CA ILE A 234 -7.03 19.78 -2.46
C ILE A 234 -6.67 18.37 -2.96
N THR A 235 -7.29 17.34 -2.40
CA THR A 235 -7.06 15.95 -2.80
C THR A 235 -7.49 15.70 -4.25
N PHE A 236 -8.63 16.21 -4.69
CA PHE A 236 -9.08 16.07 -6.08
C PHE A 236 -8.14 16.79 -7.07
N VAL A 237 -7.68 17.99 -6.74
CA VAL A 237 -6.69 18.71 -7.55
C VAL A 237 -5.39 17.90 -7.65
N TYR A 238 -4.94 17.33 -6.53
CA TYR A 238 -3.77 16.45 -6.53
C TYR A 238 -3.97 15.20 -7.40
N ILE A 239 -5.11 14.51 -7.30
CA ILE A 239 -5.43 13.31 -8.10
C ILE A 239 -5.38 13.64 -9.59
N PHE A 240 -5.93 14.81 -9.99
CA PHE A 240 -5.89 15.26 -11.37
C PHE A 240 -4.45 15.40 -11.88
N PHE A 241 -3.59 16.11 -11.15
CA PHE A 241 -2.19 16.27 -11.54
C PHE A 241 -1.43 14.92 -11.50
N ALA A 242 -1.68 14.08 -10.50
CA ALA A 242 -1.06 12.77 -10.40
C ALA A 242 -1.42 11.83 -11.57
N ALA A 243 -2.63 11.98 -12.13
CA ALA A 243 -3.07 11.22 -13.30
C ALA A 243 -2.44 11.70 -14.62
N VAL A 244 -2.12 12.98 -14.73
CA VAL A 244 -1.59 13.58 -15.96
C VAL A 244 -0.06 13.56 -16.01
N LEU A 245 0.61 13.69 -14.86
CA LEU A 245 2.07 13.74 -14.79
C LEU A 245 2.70 12.38 -15.11
N PRO A 246 3.85 12.37 -15.80
CA PRO A 246 4.54 11.12 -16.10
C PRO A 246 5.02 10.43 -14.82
N MET A 247 5.01 9.11 -14.83
CA MET A 247 5.33 8.27 -13.65
C MET A 247 6.71 8.56 -13.05
N TRP A 248 7.70 8.83 -13.89
CA TRP A 248 9.07 9.13 -13.45
C TRP A 248 9.20 10.45 -12.66
N LEU A 249 8.25 11.39 -12.85
CA LEU A 249 8.31 12.70 -12.21
C LEU A 249 7.71 12.69 -10.79
N LEU A 250 6.60 11.99 -10.59
CA LEU A 250 5.87 12.03 -9.33
C LEU A 250 5.80 10.64 -8.67
N LYS A 251 5.31 9.62 -9.37
CA LYS A 251 4.99 8.33 -8.76
C LYS A 251 6.24 7.57 -8.33
N GLN A 252 7.21 7.37 -9.19
CA GLN A 252 8.43 6.62 -8.86
C GLN A 252 9.23 7.25 -7.72
N PRO A 253 9.55 8.57 -7.72
CA PRO A 253 10.25 9.20 -6.61
C PRO A 253 9.47 9.15 -5.30
N ARG A 254 8.16 9.36 -5.36
CA ARG A 254 7.28 9.26 -4.19
C ARG A 254 7.30 7.85 -3.60
N ASP A 255 7.13 6.83 -4.44
CA ASP A 255 7.11 5.43 -3.99
C ASP A 255 8.46 5.03 -3.39
N TYR A 256 9.56 5.50 -3.96
CA TYR A 256 10.90 5.32 -3.41
C TYR A 256 11.02 5.90 -1.99
N MET A 257 10.65 7.18 -1.80
CA MET A 257 10.66 7.83 -0.48
C MET A 257 9.70 7.14 0.50
N THR A 258 8.50 6.77 0.05
CA THR A 258 7.50 6.09 0.88
C THR A 258 8.01 4.74 1.39
N THR A 259 8.78 4.01 0.60
CA THR A 259 9.39 2.74 1.00
C THR A 259 10.32 2.91 2.20
N PHE A 260 11.15 3.97 2.24
CA PHE A 260 11.98 4.25 3.41
C PHE A 260 11.13 4.56 4.64
N MET A 261 10.04 5.32 4.49
CA MET A 261 9.11 5.60 5.59
C MET A 261 8.51 4.30 6.16
N PHE A 262 8.05 3.40 5.29
CA PHE A 262 7.49 2.12 5.74
C PHE A 262 8.54 1.22 6.41
N ILE A 263 9.75 1.16 5.87
CA ILE A 263 10.85 0.40 6.49
C ILE A 263 11.17 0.97 7.88
N CYS A 264 11.26 2.29 8.02
CA CYS A 264 11.49 2.93 9.31
C CYS A 264 10.35 2.67 10.30
N MET A 265 9.09 2.72 9.82
CA MET A 265 7.91 2.41 10.64
C MET A 265 7.93 0.95 11.13
N ILE A 266 8.21 0.00 10.24
CA ILE A 266 8.31 -1.42 10.60
C ILE A 266 9.47 -1.66 11.56
N ALA A 267 10.64 -1.10 11.28
CA ALA A 267 11.81 -1.20 12.15
C ALA A 267 11.54 -0.61 13.54
N GLY A 268 10.92 0.57 13.58
CA GLY A 268 10.51 1.22 14.82
C GLY A 268 9.49 0.38 15.61
N ALA A 269 8.51 -0.22 14.93
CA ALA A 269 7.56 -1.13 15.56
C ALA A 269 8.25 -2.38 16.14
N VAL A 270 9.18 -2.99 15.40
CA VAL A 270 9.93 -4.16 15.86
C VAL A 270 10.79 -3.80 17.07
N VAL A 271 11.53 -2.68 17.02
CA VAL A 271 12.34 -2.21 18.16
C VAL A 271 11.44 -1.89 19.36
N GLY A 272 10.31 -1.22 19.16
CA GLY A 272 9.33 -0.94 20.20
C GLY A 272 8.79 -2.20 20.86
N LEU A 273 8.47 -3.23 20.09
CA LEU A 273 8.04 -4.54 20.62
C LEU A 273 9.13 -5.26 21.42
N LEU A 274 10.38 -5.16 20.95
CA LEU A 274 11.53 -5.78 21.61
C LEU A 274 11.91 -5.08 22.92
N VAL A 275 11.73 -3.76 23.01
CA VAL A 275 12.11 -2.97 24.19
C VAL A 275 10.97 -2.90 25.20
N ALA A 276 9.76 -2.61 24.76
CA ALA A 276 8.62 -2.35 25.65
C ALA A 276 7.86 -3.60 26.08
N HIS A 277 7.99 -4.72 25.37
CA HIS A 277 7.27 -5.99 25.63
C HIS A 277 5.77 -5.79 25.94
N PRO A 278 5.00 -5.04 25.13
CA PRO A 278 3.64 -4.69 25.47
C PRO A 278 2.75 -5.92 25.56
N THR A 279 1.81 -5.90 26.50
CA THR A 279 0.77 -6.92 26.60
C THR A 279 -0.38 -6.59 25.64
N MET A 280 -0.96 -7.63 25.05
CA MET A 280 -2.14 -7.48 24.19
C MET A 280 -3.36 -7.14 25.05
N ASN A 281 -3.85 -5.93 24.92
CA ASN A 281 -5.02 -5.43 25.65
C ASN A 281 -6.34 -5.60 24.86
N LEU A 282 -6.24 -5.90 23.56
CA LEU A 282 -7.44 -6.21 22.78
C LEU A 282 -8.01 -7.56 23.16
N PRO A 283 -9.33 -7.72 23.18
CA PRO A 283 -9.97 -9.01 23.42
C PRO A 283 -9.57 -10.02 22.34
N VAL A 284 -9.50 -11.29 22.73
CA VAL A 284 -9.16 -12.39 21.80
C VAL A 284 -10.23 -12.48 20.72
N PHE A 285 -11.50 -12.43 21.12
CA PHE A 285 -12.69 -12.49 20.28
C PHE A 285 -13.83 -11.74 20.94
N THR A 286 -14.53 -10.87 20.21
CA THR A 286 -15.63 -10.07 20.74
C THR A 286 -17.02 -10.61 20.39
N GLY A 287 -17.09 -11.54 19.43
CA GLY A 287 -18.35 -12.11 18.94
C GLY A 287 -18.48 -12.01 17.43
N PHE A 288 -19.52 -12.64 16.89
CA PHE A 288 -19.79 -12.64 15.45
C PHE A 288 -20.52 -11.38 14.98
N ASN A 289 -21.05 -10.57 15.89
CA ASN A 289 -21.76 -9.33 15.58
C ASN A 289 -21.15 -8.18 16.37
N ASN A 290 -20.92 -7.07 15.69
CA ASN A 290 -20.50 -5.80 16.27
C ASN A 290 -21.58 -4.76 16.02
N GLU A 291 -21.98 -3.99 17.05
CA GLU A 291 -23.06 -3.00 16.94
C GLU A 291 -22.81 -1.91 15.90
N LYS A 292 -21.54 -1.55 15.69
CA LYS A 292 -21.15 -0.48 14.76
C LYS A 292 -20.83 -0.98 13.34
N LEU A 293 -20.25 -2.17 13.23
CA LEU A 293 -19.78 -2.72 11.96
C LEU A 293 -20.69 -3.79 11.37
N GLY A 294 -21.59 -4.38 12.18
CA GLY A 294 -22.46 -5.48 11.75
C GLY A 294 -21.83 -6.86 11.96
N THR A 295 -22.17 -7.83 11.09
CA THR A 295 -21.71 -9.21 11.20
C THR A 295 -20.25 -9.38 10.79
N MET A 296 -19.52 -10.26 11.51
CA MET A 296 -18.13 -10.55 11.20
C MET A 296 -17.93 -11.06 9.76
N PHE A 297 -18.82 -11.93 9.30
CA PHE A 297 -18.88 -12.31 7.88
C PHE A 297 -19.95 -11.47 7.17
N PRO A 298 -19.63 -10.76 6.07
CA PRO A 298 -18.33 -10.74 5.35
C PRO A 298 -17.38 -9.62 5.81
N ILE A 299 -17.75 -8.76 6.77
CA ILE A 299 -17.09 -7.48 7.04
C ILE A 299 -15.59 -7.64 7.38
N LEU A 300 -15.23 -8.55 8.29
CA LEU A 300 -13.82 -8.80 8.63
C LEU A 300 -13.01 -9.17 7.40
N PHE A 301 -13.56 -10.02 6.55
CA PHE A 301 -12.88 -10.51 5.35
C PHE A 301 -12.69 -9.39 4.31
N VAL A 302 -13.70 -8.55 4.12
CA VAL A 302 -13.67 -7.45 3.16
C VAL A 302 -12.74 -6.33 3.63
N THR A 303 -12.78 -5.94 4.91
CA THR A 303 -11.94 -4.85 5.43
C THR A 303 -10.45 -5.18 5.38
N VAL A 304 -10.08 -6.42 5.67
CA VAL A 304 -8.67 -6.86 5.63
C VAL A 304 -8.25 -7.25 4.21
N ALA A 305 -9.20 -7.58 3.32
CA ALA A 305 -8.88 -8.05 1.96
C ALA A 305 -8.02 -7.06 1.16
N CYS A 306 -8.25 -5.76 1.32
CA CYS A 306 -7.46 -4.73 0.63
C CYS A 306 -5.95 -4.83 0.94
N GLY A 307 -5.60 -5.24 2.16
CA GLY A 307 -4.21 -5.38 2.58
C GLY A 307 -3.61 -6.77 2.40
N ALA A 308 -4.41 -7.81 2.53
CA ALA A 308 -3.92 -9.19 2.55
C ALA A 308 -4.19 -9.96 1.26
N VAL A 309 -5.24 -9.61 0.50
CA VAL A 309 -5.76 -10.36 -0.65
C VAL A 309 -6.23 -9.42 -1.77
N SER A 310 -5.63 -8.26 -1.93
CA SER A 310 -6.09 -7.25 -2.88
C SER A 310 -5.87 -7.68 -4.33
N GLY A 311 -6.92 -7.67 -5.13
CA GLY A 311 -6.82 -7.85 -6.57
C GLY A 311 -6.07 -6.71 -7.29
N PHE A 312 -5.90 -5.56 -6.63
CA PHE A 312 -5.07 -4.46 -7.14
C PHE A 312 -3.60 -4.84 -7.26
N HIS A 313 -3.09 -5.69 -6.35
CA HIS A 313 -1.71 -6.17 -6.41
C HIS A 313 -1.39 -6.86 -7.74
N SER A 314 -2.36 -7.53 -8.35
CA SER A 314 -2.19 -8.21 -9.64
C SER A 314 -2.18 -7.26 -10.84
N LEU A 315 -2.51 -5.98 -10.65
CA LEU A 315 -2.49 -4.95 -11.69
C LEU A 315 -1.18 -4.13 -11.67
N VAL A 316 -0.43 -4.19 -10.57
CA VAL A 316 0.86 -3.54 -10.39
C VAL A 316 1.98 -4.45 -10.89
#